data_3d053a27ad772d9faa859a8692b43546
#
_entry.id   3d053a27ad772d9faa859a8692b43546
#
_cell.length_a   1.000
_cell.length_b   1.000
_cell.length_c   1.000
_cell.angle_alpha   90.00
_cell.angle_beta   90.00
_cell.angle_gamma   90.00
#
_symmetry.space_group_name_H-M   'P 1'
#
loop_
_entity.id
_entity.type
_entity.pdbx_description
1 polymer ?
#
loop_
_entity_poly.entity_id
_entity_poly.type
_entity_poly.pdbx_seq_one_letter_code
_entity_poly.pdbx_strand_id
1 'polypeptide(L)'
;MQYIAFDFETSGLPKGRKPLTPDTIGQYDTCRAVSLSAARFSSRGRLMDTFDAIIQPIDFTISQGSIDIHGITQEHAMCKGRPFTEVFLDFVKFIGPRTRTFVAHNSQFDMSVLKSEMIRKGINLKLIEDFNFRCTLQMYKERFLSPIKLGVLYKDIFGEDFENAHNSLADCIACGRVYPYLLGHERTLKPIGVPKIIIGASSVASAVGVGFKKMPELVEELWKKYSPQTFEGQTKDDKALEVINSSEATKKILID
;
A
#
# COMPACT_ATOMS: atom_id res chain seq x y z
N MET A 1 11.23 9.79 -13.43
CA MET A 1 9.89 9.68 -12.80
C MET A 1 10.04 8.99 -11.44
N GLN A 2 9.18 9.28 -10.48
CA GLN A 2 9.10 8.55 -9.21
C GLN A 2 8.18 7.33 -9.38
N TYR A 3 8.34 6.32 -8.51
CA TYR A 3 7.43 5.18 -8.41
C TYR A 3 7.19 4.83 -6.95
N ILE A 4 6.11 4.10 -6.69
CA ILE A 4 5.73 3.63 -5.37
C ILE A 4 5.68 2.10 -5.41
N ALA A 5 6.46 1.45 -4.55
CA ALA A 5 6.23 0.06 -4.21
C ALA A 5 5.18 0.00 -3.11
N PHE A 6 4.24 -0.96 -3.19
CA PHE A 6 3.19 -1.15 -2.20
C PHE A 6 2.90 -2.63 -1.98
N ASP A 7 2.39 -2.96 -0.81
CA ASP A 7 2.14 -4.32 -0.38
C ASP A 7 1.04 -4.37 0.68
N PHE A 8 0.26 -5.46 0.71
CA PHE A 8 -0.77 -5.71 1.68
C PHE A 8 -0.49 -6.99 2.47
N GLU A 9 -0.62 -6.91 3.81
CA GLU A 9 -0.89 -8.12 4.58
C GLU A 9 -2.39 -8.37 4.65
N THR A 10 -2.79 -9.63 4.64
CA THR A 10 -4.19 -10.01 4.55
C THR A 10 -4.61 -11.04 5.59
N SER A 11 -5.91 -11.10 5.88
CA SER A 11 -6.49 -12.06 6.82
C SER A 11 -6.44 -13.52 6.34
N GLY A 12 -6.10 -13.76 5.08
CA GLY A 12 -6.03 -15.06 4.43
C GLY A 12 -5.96 -14.92 2.92
N LEU A 13 -6.28 -15.98 2.19
CA LEU A 13 -6.25 -16.01 0.72
C LEU A 13 -7.68 -15.96 0.14
N PRO A 14 -7.86 -15.44 -1.09
CA PRO A 14 -9.15 -15.43 -1.75
C PRO A 14 -9.61 -16.86 -2.10
N LYS A 15 -10.91 -17.12 -2.01
CA LYS A 15 -11.52 -18.42 -2.36
C LYS A 15 -11.77 -18.62 -3.84
N GLY A 16 -11.49 -17.63 -4.69
CA GLY A 16 -11.75 -17.69 -6.12
C GLY A 16 -10.83 -16.79 -6.91
N ARG A 17 -10.95 -16.89 -8.25
CA ARG A 17 -10.15 -16.11 -9.22
C ARG A 17 -11.02 -15.47 -10.29
N LYS A 18 -12.33 -15.31 -10.04
CA LYS A 18 -13.23 -14.62 -10.96
C LYS A 18 -12.86 -13.14 -11.04
N PRO A 19 -13.14 -12.45 -12.15
CA PRO A 19 -13.01 -11.00 -12.21
C PRO A 19 -13.73 -10.34 -11.03
N LEU A 20 -13.12 -9.34 -10.45
CA LEU A 20 -13.63 -8.69 -9.25
C LEU A 20 -14.71 -7.68 -9.63
N THR A 21 -15.94 -7.95 -9.16
CA THR A 21 -17.13 -7.12 -9.30
C THR A 21 -17.90 -7.10 -7.99
N PRO A 22 -18.89 -6.22 -7.81
CA PRO A 22 -19.76 -6.28 -6.63
C PRO A 22 -20.40 -7.66 -6.41
N ASP A 23 -20.76 -8.37 -7.49
CA ASP A 23 -21.40 -9.70 -7.41
C ASP A 23 -20.42 -10.82 -7.05
N THR A 24 -19.14 -10.64 -7.32
CA THR A 24 -18.10 -11.64 -7.09
C THR A 24 -17.21 -11.34 -5.89
N ILE A 25 -17.49 -10.24 -5.16
CA ILE A 25 -16.68 -9.76 -4.04
C ILE A 25 -16.52 -10.80 -2.92
N GLY A 26 -17.53 -11.65 -2.71
CA GLY A 26 -17.53 -12.69 -1.68
C GLY A 26 -16.36 -13.67 -1.76
N GLN A 27 -15.72 -13.81 -2.93
CA GLN A 27 -14.48 -14.61 -3.04
C GLN A 27 -13.31 -14.04 -2.21
N TYR A 28 -13.38 -12.75 -1.82
CA TYR A 28 -12.40 -12.06 -0.98
C TYR A 28 -12.84 -11.93 0.49
N ASP A 29 -13.91 -12.61 0.95
CA ASP A 29 -14.34 -12.53 2.36
C ASP A 29 -13.29 -13.07 3.34
N THR A 30 -12.46 -14.00 2.88
CA THR A 30 -11.34 -14.56 3.65
C THR A 30 -10.00 -13.87 3.36
N CYS A 31 -9.98 -12.87 2.50
CA CYS A 31 -8.77 -12.16 2.08
C CYS A 31 -8.98 -10.65 2.23
N ARG A 32 -9.09 -10.21 3.48
CA ARG A 32 -9.32 -8.81 3.85
C ARG A 32 -7.99 -8.13 4.16
N ALA A 33 -7.86 -6.85 3.85
CA ALA A 33 -6.66 -6.09 4.14
C ALA A 33 -6.46 -5.92 5.66
N VAL A 34 -5.27 -6.29 6.15
CA VAL A 34 -4.83 -6.17 7.55
C VAL A 34 -3.82 -5.05 7.73
N SER A 35 -2.95 -4.84 6.74
CA SER A 35 -2.09 -3.66 6.65
C SER A 35 -1.94 -3.22 5.21
N LEU A 36 -1.56 -1.96 5.04
CA LEU A 36 -1.14 -1.37 3.77
C LEU A 36 0.16 -0.62 4.01
N SER A 37 1.21 -1.01 3.31
CA SER A 37 2.48 -0.31 3.31
C SER A 37 2.85 0.16 1.92
N ALA A 38 3.62 1.24 1.84
CA ALA A 38 4.15 1.74 0.60
C ALA A 38 5.50 2.44 0.80
N ALA A 39 6.34 2.38 -0.22
CA ALA A 39 7.64 3.02 -0.25
C ALA A 39 7.82 3.80 -1.56
N ARG A 40 8.10 5.09 -1.46
CA ARG A 40 8.33 5.96 -2.60
C ARG A 40 9.80 5.97 -2.99
N PHE A 41 10.06 5.83 -4.26
CA PHE A 41 11.40 5.83 -4.82
C PHE A 41 11.59 6.91 -5.89
N SER A 42 12.81 7.41 -5.98
CA SER A 42 13.25 8.19 -7.15
C SER A 42 13.37 7.27 -8.37
N SER A 43 13.44 7.86 -9.57
CA SER A 43 13.71 7.10 -10.81
C SER A 43 15.00 6.28 -10.79
N ARG A 44 15.91 6.58 -9.87
CA ARG A 44 17.18 5.86 -9.69
C ARG A 44 17.15 4.85 -8.54
N GLY A 45 15.99 4.47 -8.03
CA GLY A 45 15.84 3.47 -6.98
C GLY A 45 16.25 3.95 -5.57
N ARG A 46 16.42 5.27 -5.32
CA ARG A 46 16.66 5.79 -3.98
C ARG A 46 15.34 5.89 -3.23
N LEU A 47 15.25 5.27 -2.05
CA LEU A 47 14.13 5.42 -1.14
C LEU A 47 14.01 6.90 -0.72
N MET A 48 12.81 7.44 -0.81
CA MET A 48 12.51 8.85 -0.53
C MET A 48 11.58 9.04 0.65
N ASP A 49 10.57 8.17 0.77
CA ASP A 49 9.52 8.28 1.78
C ASP A 49 8.84 6.93 1.97
N THR A 50 8.18 6.73 3.11
CA THR A 50 7.47 5.49 3.44
C THR A 50 6.10 5.79 4.03
N PHE A 51 5.17 4.88 3.79
CA PHE A 51 3.84 4.83 4.38
C PHE A 51 3.64 3.45 4.97
N ASP A 52 3.12 3.38 6.18
CA ASP A 52 2.83 2.11 6.85
C ASP A 52 1.61 2.28 7.76
N ALA A 53 0.60 1.42 7.57
CA ALA A 53 -0.64 1.52 8.32
C ALA A 53 -1.28 0.15 8.56
N ILE A 54 -1.71 -0.09 9.79
CA ILE A 54 -2.54 -1.23 10.17
C ILE A 54 -4.00 -0.87 9.96
N ILE A 55 -4.76 -1.81 9.39
CA ILE A 55 -6.19 -1.67 9.11
C ILE A 55 -6.97 -2.43 10.18
N GLN A 56 -7.94 -1.77 10.77
CA GLN A 56 -8.78 -2.35 11.82
C GLN A 56 -9.73 -3.39 11.24
N PRO A 57 -9.69 -4.66 11.71
CA PRO A 57 -10.55 -5.74 11.23
C PRO A 57 -11.94 -5.69 11.87
N ILE A 58 -12.77 -4.71 11.48
CA ILE A 58 -14.06 -4.42 12.12
C ILE A 58 -15.07 -5.55 11.91
N ASP A 59 -15.08 -6.18 10.72
CA ASP A 59 -16.10 -7.11 10.27
C ASP A 59 -15.52 -8.47 9.80
N PHE A 60 -14.28 -8.77 10.20
CA PHE A 60 -13.62 -10.03 9.86
C PHE A 60 -12.61 -10.47 10.92
N THR A 61 -12.17 -11.72 10.83
CA THR A 61 -11.14 -12.29 11.70
C THR A 61 -9.90 -12.62 10.89
N ILE A 62 -8.73 -12.29 11.44
CA ILE A 62 -7.43 -12.65 10.87
C ILE A 62 -7.17 -14.13 11.18
N SER A 63 -6.90 -14.95 10.16
CA SER A 63 -6.61 -16.36 10.36
C SER A 63 -5.29 -16.58 11.10
N GLN A 64 -5.20 -17.64 11.90
CA GLN A 64 -3.96 -17.97 12.60
C GLN A 64 -2.79 -18.14 11.61
N GLY A 65 -3.03 -18.80 10.47
CA GLY A 65 -1.99 -18.97 9.45
C GLY A 65 -1.49 -17.65 8.86
N SER A 66 -2.33 -16.61 8.79
CA SER A 66 -1.89 -15.27 8.39
C SER A 66 -1.09 -14.59 9.50
N ILE A 67 -1.54 -14.70 10.76
CA ILE A 67 -0.82 -14.19 11.93
C ILE A 67 0.59 -14.80 12.01
N ASP A 68 0.71 -16.10 11.78
CA ASP A 68 2.00 -16.82 11.80
C ASP A 68 2.97 -16.31 10.71
N ILE A 69 2.44 -15.74 9.62
CA ILE A 69 3.24 -15.18 8.53
C ILE A 69 3.66 -13.73 8.81
N HIS A 70 2.70 -12.84 9.07
CA HIS A 70 2.97 -11.39 9.16
C HIS A 70 3.04 -10.85 10.60
N GLY A 71 2.70 -11.65 11.61
CA GLY A 71 2.80 -11.28 13.02
C GLY A 71 1.74 -10.32 13.55
N ILE A 72 0.80 -9.84 12.73
CA ILE A 72 -0.25 -8.90 13.15
C ILE A 72 -1.42 -9.69 13.72
N THR A 73 -1.57 -9.66 15.05
CA THR A 73 -2.68 -10.35 15.73
C THR A 73 -3.98 -9.58 15.61
N GLN A 74 -5.11 -10.28 15.80
CA GLN A 74 -6.44 -9.65 15.83
C GLN A 74 -6.50 -8.53 16.86
N GLU A 75 -5.99 -8.78 18.07
CA GLU A 75 -5.98 -7.79 19.15
C GLU A 75 -5.14 -6.55 18.79
N HIS A 76 -3.94 -6.78 18.23
CA HIS A 76 -3.06 -5.70 17.81
C HIS A 76 -3.74 -4.84 16.72
N ALA A 77 -4.33 -5.47 15.70
CA ALA A 77 -5.01 -4.78 14.63
C ALA A 77 -6.27 -4.04 15.11
N MET A 78 -7.03 -4.60 16.06
CA MET A 78 -8.17 -3.91 16.67
C MET A 78 -7.76 -2.68 17.49
N CYS A 79 -6.63 -2.78 18.20
CA CYS A 79 -6.16 -1.70 19.09
C CYS A 79 -5.43 -0.57 18.33
N LYS A 80 -4.61 -0.91 17.34
CA LYS A 80 -3.71 0.02 16.63
C LYS A 80 -4.15 0.35 15.23
N GLY A 81 -5.01 -0.47 14.64
CA GLY A 81 -5.52 -0.26 13.29
C GLY A 81 -6.53 0.87 13.21
N ARG A 82 -6.67 1.39 12.00
CA ARG A 82 -7.68 2.40 11.64
C ARG A 82 -8.63 1.84 10.57
N PRO A 83 -9.86 2.37 10.45
CA PRO A 83 -10.76 2.02 9.36
C PRO A 83 -10.06 2.10 7.99
N PHE A 84 -10.37 1.15 7.09
CA PHE A 84 -9.76 1.12 5.75
C PHE A 84 -9.90 2.44 5.00
N THR A 85 -11.04 3.11 5.11
CA THR A 85 -11.30 4.39 4.43
C THR A 85 -10.36 5.50 4.89
N GLU A 86 -10.03 5.58 6.19
CA GLU A 86 -9.06 6.53 6.71
C GLU A 86 -7.64 6.22 6.21
N VAL A 87 -7.26 4.94 6.26
CA VAL A 87 -5.95 4.48 5.75
C VAL A 87 -5.82 4.76 4.25
N PHE A 88 -6.89 4.51 3.49
CA PHE A 88 -6.91 4.77 2.06
C PHE A 88 -6.79 6.26 1.73
N LEU A 89 -7.46 7.13 2.48
CA LEU A 89 -7.30 8.59 2.33
C LEU A 89 -5.86 9.05 2.55
N ASP A 90 -5.21 8.54 3.60
CA ASP A 90 -3.81 8.88 3.88
C ASP A 90 -2.87 8.27 2.82
N PHE A 91 -3.18 7.09 2.31
CA PHE A 91 -2.45 6.50 1.20
C PHE A 91 -2.57 7.35 -0.08
N VAL A 92 -3.76 7.85 -0.41
CA VAL A 92 -3.97 8.78 -1.55
C VAL A 92 -3.16 10.07 -1.37
N LYS A 93 -3.10 10.64 -0.16
CA LYS A 93 -2.23 11.78 0.14
C LYS A 93 -0.76 11.44 -0.02
N PHE A 94 -0.34 10.27 0.48
CA PHE A 94 1.03 9.78 0.29
C PHE A 94 1.36 9.64 -1.19
N ILE A 95 0.49 9.09 -2.03
CA ILE A 95 0.69 8.99 -3.49
C ILE A 95 0.98 10.37 -4.10
N GLY A 96 0.19 11.35 -3.74
CA GLY A 96 0.28 12.70 -4.30
C GLY A 96 -0.02 12.77 -5.81
N PRO A 97 -0.02 13.97 -6.40
CA PRO A 97 -0.55 14.17 -7.75
C PRO A 97 0.36 13.69 -8.89
N ARG A 98 1.65 13.42 -8.61
CA ARG A 98 2.66 13.20 -9.65
C ARG A 98 3.07 11.76 -9.88
N THR A 99 2.76 10.85 -8.95
CA THR A 99 3.19 9.45 -9.03
C THR A 99 2.09 8.61 -9.64
N ARG A 100 2.38 7.94 -10.76
CA ARG A 100 1.45 7.07 -11.50
C ARG A 100 1.95 5.64 -11.65
N THR A 101 3.22 5.36 -11.32
CA THR A 101 3.79 4.02 -11.41
C THR A 101 3.80 3.36 -10.05
N PHE A 102 3.10 2.25 -9.96
CA PHE A 102 3.01 1.41 -8.78
C PHE A 102 3.65 0.05 -9.06
N VAL A 103 4.39 -0.45 -8.08
CA VAL A 103 5.17 -1.67 -8.20
C VAL A 103 4.82 -2.60 -7.04
N ALA A 104 4.61 -3.88 -7.32
CA ALA A 104 4.48 -4.90 -6.29
C ALA A 104 5.06 -6.23 -6.76
N HIS A 105 5.37 -7.13 -5.83
CA HIS A 105 5.79 -8.48 -6.17
C HIS A 105 4.56 -9.40 -6.15
N ASN A 106 4.09 -9.81 -7.35
CA ASN A 106 2.77 -10.40 -7.59
C ASN A 106 1.63 -9.37 -7.51
N SER A 107 1.82 -8.23 -8.18
CA SER A 107 0.92 -7.06 -8.12
C SER A 107 -0.56 -7.35 -8.40
N GLN A 108 -0.89 -8.44 -9.07
CA GLN A 108 -2.28 -8.87 -9.28
C GLN A 108 -3.00 -9.16 -7.96
N PHE A 109 -2.27 -9.71 -6.98
CA PHE A 109 -2.81 -9.98 -5.64
C PHE A 109 -3.14 -8.67 -4.93
N ASP A 110 -2.15 -7.79 -4.77
CA ASP A 110 -2.29 -6.52 -4.04
C ASP A 110 -3.35 -5.61 -4.68
N MET A 111 -3.37 -5.55 -6.01
CA MET A 111 -4.40 -4.86 -6.77
C MET A 111 -5.81 -5.39 -6.49
N SER A 112 -5.93 -6.70 -6.39
CA SER A 112 -7.23 -7.33 -6.13
C SER A 112 -7.69 -7.08 -4.68
N VAL A 113 -6.76 -7.10 -3.72
CA VAL A 113 -7.04 -6.74 -2.33
C VAL A 113 -7.49 -5.27 -2.26
N LEU A 114 -6.74 -4.34 -2.85
CA LEU A 114 -7.11 -2.93 -2.89
C LEU A 114 -8.51 -2.71 -3.49
N LYS A 115 -8.76 -3.27 -4.67
CA LYS A 115 -10.07 -3.15 -5.34
C LYS A 115 -11.19 -3.77 -4.52
N SER A 116 -10.93 -4.91 -3.86
CA SER A 116 -11.94 -5.57 -3.04
C SER A 116 -12.38 -4.71 -1.86
N GLU A 117 -11.45 -4.10 -1.16
CA GLU A 117 -11.77 -3.19 -0.05
C GLU A 117 -12.44 -1.90 -0.56
N MET A 118 -12.00 -1.35 -1.70
CA MET A 118 -12.67 -0.21 -2.31
C MET A 118 -14.13 -0.52 -2.64
N ILE A 119 -14.42 -1.66 -3.29
CA ILE A 119 -15.80 -2.07 -3.61
C ILE A 119 -16.63 -2.22 -2.33
N ARG A 120 -16.12 -2.88 -1.29
CA ARG A 120 -16.82 -3.07 0.00
C ARG A 120 -17.18 -1.75 0.67
N LYS A 121 -16.33 -0.76 0.52
CA LYS A 121 -16.54 0.58 1.08
C LYS A 121 -17.21 1.54 0.09
N GLY A 122 -17.68 1.07 -1.07
CA GLY A 122 -18.33 1.90 -2.08
C GLY A 122 -17.42 2.97 -2.70
N ILE A 123 -16.10 2.80 -2.61
CA ILE A 123 -15.10 3.71 -3.17
C ILE A 123 -15.01 3.50 -4.68
N ASN A 124 -15.07 4.59 -5.44
CA ASN A 124 -15.04 4.52 -6.90
C ASN A 124 -13.70 4.03 -7.44
N LEU A 125 -13.71 2.92 -8.18
CA LEU A 125 -12.50 2.32 -8.77
C LEU A 125 -11.84 3.23 -9.83
N LYS A 126 -12.54 4.24 -10.36
CA LYS A 126 -11.95 5.23 -11.27
C LYS A 126 -10.79 6.01 -10.65
N LEU A 127 -10.70 6.08 -9.32
CA LEU A 127 -9.58 6.73 -8.62
C LEU A 127 -8.22 6.09 -8.89
N ILE A 128 -8.20 4.83 -9.31
CA ILE A 128 -6.97 4.07 -9.58
C ILE A 128 -6.87 3.58 -11.04
N GLU A 129 -7.80 3.98 -11.93
CA GLU A 129 -7.82 3.51 -13.31
C GLU A 129 -6.59 3.95 -14.12
N ASP A 130 -6.05 5.16 -13.82
CA ASP A 130 -4.89 5.73 -14.50
C ASP A 130 -3.55 5.26 -13.91
N PHE A 131 -3.58 4.38 -12.91
CA PHE A 131 -2.37 3.88 -12.29
C PHE A 131 -1.70 2.83 -13.16
N ASN A 132 -0.40 2.99 -13.39
CA ASN A 132 0.41 2.05 -14.13
C ASN A 132 1.03 1.04 -13.17
N PHE A 133 0.41 -0.12 -13.07
CA PHE A 133 0.89 -1.19 -12.19
C PHE A 133 1.95 -2.04 -12.87
N ARG A 134 3.06 -2.27 -12.17
CA ARG A 134 4.18 -3.11 -12.58
C ARG A 134 4.38 -4.26 -11.60
N CYS A 135 4.57 -5.44 -12.12
CA CYS A 135 4.77 -6.65 -11.34
C CYS A 135 6.20 -7.16 -11.48
N THR A 136 6.99 -7.08 -10.40
CA THR A 136 8.38 -7.55 -10.42
C THR A 136 8.48 -9.06 -10.65
N LEU A 137 7.51 -9.85 -10.15
CA LEU A 137 7.40 -11.28 -10.43
C LEU A 137 7.19 -11.55 -11.93
N GLN A 138 6.27 -10.82 -12.57
CA GLN A 138 5.99 -10.99 -13.99
C GLN A 138 7.19 -10.54 -14.86
N MET A 139 7.81 -9.41 -14.52
CA MET A 139 9.00 -8.91 -15.22
C MET A 139 10.16 -9.93 -15.16
N TYR A 140 10.36 -10.55 -13.98
CA TYR A 140 11.36 -11.61 -13.83
C TYR A 140 10.99 -12.84 -14.65
N LYS A 141 9.72 -13.28 -14.56
CA LYS A 141 9.22 -14.45 -15.31
C LYS A 141 9.34 -14.29 -16.83
N GLU A 142 9.11 -13.09 -17.36
CA GLU A 142 9.28 -12.78 -18.79
C GLU A 142 10.73 -12.90 -19.24
N ARG A 143 11.68 -12.57 -18.35
CA ARG A 143 13.12 -12.63 -18.65
C ARG A 143 13.72 -14.02 -18.46
N PHE A 144 13.29 -14.76 -17.42
CA PHE A 144 13.91 -16.00 -16.98
C PHE A 144 13.01 -17.25 -17.07
N LEU A 145 11.77 -17.10 -17.57
CA LEU A 145 10.77 -18.17 -17.80
C LEU A 145 10.38 -18.96 -16.53
N SER A 146 10.66 -18.44 -15.35
CA SER A 146 10.41 -19.09 -14.06
C SER A 146 9.91 -18.07 -13.02
N PRO A 147 8.94 -18.42 -12.16
CA PRO A 147 8.59 -17.58 -11.03
C PRO A 147 9.71 -17.57 -9.99
N ILE A 148 9.82 -16.47 -9.24
CA ILE A 148 10.78 -16.31 -8.16
C ILE A 148 10.12 -15.68 -6.94
N LYS A 149 10.55 -16.02 -5.73
CA LYS A 149 10.15 -15.34 -4.51
C LYS A 149 10.94 -14.05 -4.36
N LEU A 150 10.32 -13.01 -3.77
CA LEU A 150 10.96 -11.70 -3.59
C LEU A 150 12.30 -11.79 -2.86
N GLY A 151 12.36 -12.55 -1.77
CA GLY A 151 13.60 -12.73 -1.01
C GLY A 151 14.72 -13.36 -1.83
N VAL A 152 14.41 -14.37 -2.65
CA VAL A 152 15.41 -15.01 -3.55
C VAL A 152 15.87 -14.02 -4.61
N LEU A 153 14.94 -13.29 -5.24
CA LEU A 153 15.28 -12.27 -6.23
C LEU A 153 16.16 -11.16 -5.63
N TYR A 154 15.82 -10.72 -4.42
CA TYR A 154 16.61 -9.70 -3.73
C TYR A 154 18.03 -10.19 -3.45
N LYS A 155 18.18 -11.41 -2.93
CA LYS A 155 19.48 -12.05 -2.65
C LYS A 155 20.32 -12.23 -3.91
N ASP A 156 19.69 -12.66 -5.00
CA ASP A 156 20.39 -12.82 -6.30
C ASP A 156 20.96 -11.50 -6.82
N ILE A 157 20.23 -10.39 -6.61
CA ILE A 157 20.63 -9.08 -7.09
C ILE A 157 21.68 -8.44 -6.16
N PHE A 158 21.48 -8.52 -4.85
CA PHE A 158 22.25 -7.75 -3.87
C PHE A 158 23.29 -8.57 -3.10
N GLY A 159 23.24 -9.89 -3.20
CA GLY A 159 24.16 -10.80 -2.48
C GLY A 159 23.87 -10.95 -0.99
N GLU A 160 22.75 -10.39 -0.51
CA GLU A 160 22.34 -10.39 0.89
C GLU A 160 20.85 -10.64 1.04
N ASP A 161 20.41 -11.20 2.15
CA ASP A 161 19.00 -11.29 2.50
C ASP A 161 18.53 -9.92 3.03
N PHE A 162 17.24 -9.57 2.83
CA PHE A 162 16.67 -8.43 3.53
C PHE A 162 15.99 -8.87 4.84
N GLU A 163 16.12 -8.05 5.86
CA GLU A 163 15.55 -8.31 7.18
C GLU A 163 14.01 -8.14 7.16
N ASN A 164 13.32 -8.88 8.03
CA ASN A 164 11.88 -8.78 8.24
C ASN A 164 11.02 -9.08 7.00
N ALA A 165 11.42 -10.07 6.21
CA ALA A 165 10.54 -10.64 5.18
C ALA A 165 9.16 -10.98 5.80
N HIS A 166 8.08 -10.76 5.05
CA HIS A 166 6.69 -10.83 5.52
C HIS A 166 6.25 -9.70 6.48
N ASN A 167 7.02 -8.62 6.50
CA ASN A 167 6.53 -7.31 6.94
C ASN A 167 6.28 -6.47 5.68
N SER A 168 5.06 -6.01 5.48
CA SER A 168 4.66 -5.34 4.24
C SER A 168 5.55 -4.13 3.88
N LEU A 169 6.04 -3.37 4.86
CA LEU A 169 6.96 -2.26 4.58
C LEU A 169 8.35 -2.74 4.13
N ALA A 170 8.89 -3.80 4.75
CA ALA A 170 10.16 -4.39 4.34
C ALA A 170 10.06 -4.97 2.91
N ASP A 171 8.94 -5.65 2.61
CA ASP A 171 8.65 -6.20 1.29
C ASP A 171 8.49 -5.09 0.23
N CYS A 172 7.82 -3.96 0.56
CA CYS A 172 7.77 -2.76 -0.28
C CYS A 172 9.16 -2.23 -0.61
N ILE A 173 10.03 -2.12 0.40
CA ILE A 173 11.39 -1.60 0.21
C ILE A 173 12.22 -2.55 -0.66
N ALA A 174 12.15 -3.85 -0.38
CA ALA A 174 12.84 -4.86 -1.19
C ALA A 174 12.32 -4.85 -2.64
N CYS A 175 11.00 -4.84 -2.84
CA CYS A 175 10.36 -4.78 -4.16
C CYS A 175 10.78 -3.51 -4.93
N GLY A 176 10.75 -2.36 -4.27
CA GLY A 176 11.17 -1.10 -4.87
C GLY A 176 12.65 -1.08 -5.26
N ARG A 177 13.52 -1.72 -4.48
CA ARG A 177 14.96 -1.82 -4.80
C ARG A 177 15.24 -2.75 -5.99
N VAL A 178 14.53 -3.86 -6.14
CA VAL A 178 14.74 -4.79 -7.26
C VAL A 178 14.17 -4.27 -8.58
N TYR A 179 13.16 -3.40 -8.54
CA TYR A 179 12.47 -2.91 -9.74
C TYR A 179 13.40 -2.25 -10.79
N PRO A 180 14.31 -1.31 -10.45
CA PRO A 180 15.24 -0.74 -11.42
C PRO A 180 16.17 -1.77 -12.08
N TYR A 181 16.55 -2.83 -11.36
CA TYR A 181 17.34 -3.92 -11.93
C TYR A 181 16.60 -4.65 -13.03
N LEU A 182 15.32 -4.94 -12.79
CA LEU A 182 14.48 -5.59 -13.79
C LEU A 182 14.22 -4.70 -15.02
N LEU A 183 14.35 -3.37 -14.87
CA LEU A 183 14.33 -2.42 -15.99
C LEU A 183 15.67 -2.32 -16.75
N GLY A 184 16.72 -3.03 -16.33
CA GLY A 184 18.04 -2.97 -16.96
C GLY A 184 18.95 -1.82 -16.49
N HIS A 185 18.63 -1.19 -15.35
CA HIS A 185 19.45 -0.12 -14.74
C HIS A 185 20.58 -0.67 -13.86
N GLU A 186 21.17 -1.79 -14.21
CA GLU A 186 22.14 -2.55 -13.41
C GLU A 186 23.35 -1.74 -12.90
N ARG A 187 23.71 -0.66 -13.58
CA ARG A 187 24.92 0.13 -13.28
C ARG A 187 24.74 1.23 -12.22
N THR A 188 23.53 1.47 -11.73
CA THR A 188 23.25 2.61 -10.85
C THR A 188 23.05 2.26 -9.38
N LEU A 189 22.96 0.99 -9.05
CA LEU A 189 22.67 0.53 -7.70
C LEU A 189 23.90 -0.15 -7.09
N LYS A 190 24.87 0.64 -6.61
CA LYS A 190 25.73 0.13 -5.55
C LYS A 190 24.86 -0.18 -4.34
N PRO A 191 25.14 -1.25 -3.55
CA PRO A 191 24.43 -1.50 -2.30
C PRO A 191 24.59 -0.25 -1.43
N ILE A 192 23.57 0.57 -1.36
CA ILE A 192 23.48 1.60 -0.33
C ILE A 192 23.00 0.83 0.87
N GLY A 193 23.84 0.73 1.89
CA GLY A 193 23.49 0.05 3.14
C GLY A 193 22.06 0.43 3.54
N VAL A 194 21.24 -0.58 3.78
CA VAL A 194 19.86 -0.36 4.26
C VAL A 194 20.00 0.43 5.56
N PRO A 195 19.39 1.61 5.71
CA PRO A 195 19.26 2.21 7.02
C PRO A 195 18.63 1.12 7.90
N LYS A 196 19.23 0.80 9.05
CA LYS A 196 18.57 -0.08 10.02
C LYS A 196 17.22 0.54 10.33
N ILE A 197 16.18 -0.01 9.74
CA ILE A 197 14.81 0.38 10.06
C ILE A 197 14.57 -0.20 11.44
N ILE A 198 14.71 0.64 12.46
CA ILE A 198 14.23 0.31 13.80
C ILE A 198 12.71 0.35 13.67
N ILE A 199 12.11 -0.82 13.48
CA ILE A 199 10.66 -1.00 13.62
C ILE A 199 10.36 -0.88 15.11
N GLY A 200 10.42 0.35 15.59
CA GLY A 200 9.95 0.73 16.92
C GLY A 200 8.46 0.99 16.80
N ALA A 201 7.67 0.19 17.50
CA ALA A 201 6.29 0.53 17.80
C ALA A 201 6.21 2.02 18.21
N SER A 202 5.33 2.77 17.56
CA SER A 202 5.03 4.18 17.78
C SER A 202 6.02 5.21 17.21
N SER A 203 5.81 5.61 15.97
CA SER A 203 6.21 6.96 15.55
C SER A 203 5.27 7.52 14.48
N VAL A 204 3.99 7.60 14.79
CA VAL A 204 3.08 8.49 14.05
C VAL A 204 3.32 9.97 14.40
N ALA A 205 4.24 10.26 15.31
CA ALA A 205 4.40 11.61 15.89
C ALA A 205 5.60 12.41 15.39
N SER A 206 6.49 11.90 14.54
CA SER A 206 7.70 12.66 14.17
C SER A 206 7.92 12.95 12.68
N ALA A 207 6.98 12.64 11.81
CA ALA A 207 7.03 13.08 10.41
C ALA A 207 6.53 14.52 10.16
N VAL A 208 6.27 15.29 11.21
CA VAL A 208 5.76 16.68 11.13
C VAL A 208 6.87 17.72 10.95
N GLY A 209 8.11 17.31 10.74
CA GLY A 209 9.29 18.20 10.72
C GLY A 209 9.90 18.54 9.37
N VAL A 210 9.40 18.05 8.24
CA VAL A 210 9.95 18.43 6.93
C VAL A 210 8.92 19.29 6.20
N GLY A 211 9.25 20.55 6.03
CA GLY A 211 8.40 21.61 5.50
C GLY A 211 7.54 21.21 4.32
N PHE A 212 6.25 21.09 4.57
CA PHE A 212 5.22 20.98 3.56
C PHE A 212 5.15 22.27 2.76
N LYS A 213 5.78 22.31 1.60
CA LYS A 213 5.40 23.30 0.59
C LYS A 213 3.97 22.95 0.15
N LYS A 214 3.01 23.78 0.60
CA LYS A 214 1.60 23.85 0.21
C LYS A 214 1.01 22.55 -0.34
N MET A 215 0.27 21.85 0.53
CA MET A 215 -0.74 20.94 0.05
C MET A 215 -1.73 21.72 -0.82
N PRO A 216 -2.28 21.13 -1.90
CA PRO A 216 -3.36 21.76 -2.64
C PRO A 216 -4.45 22.19 -1.64
N GLU A 217 -4.92 23.41 -1.73
CA GLU A 217 -5.91 24.03 -0.80
C GLU A 217 -7.12 23.10 -0.56
N LEU A 218 -7.50 22.37 -1.58
CA LEU A 218 -8.58 21.39 -1.53
C LEU A 218 -8.33 20.22 -0.55
N VAL A 219 -7.10 19.73 -0.41
CA VAL A 219 -6.76 18.66 0.54
C VAL A 219 -6.80 19.20 1.97
N GLU A 220 -6.38 20.43 2.17
CA GLU A 220 -6.49 21.12 3.47
C GLU A 220 -7.95 21.40 3.85
N GLU A 221 -8.80 21.82 2.90
CA GLU A 221 -10.22 22.03 3.14
C GLU A 221 -10.93 20.72 3.47
N LEU A 222 -10.66 19.65 2.73
CA LEU A 222 -11.22 18.32 3.00
C LEU A 222 -10.76 17.79 4.35
N TRP A 223 -9.49 17.99 4.71
CA TRP A 223 -8.96 17.61 6.02
C TRP A 223 -9.63 18.40 7.17
N LYS A 224 -9.78 19.72 7.03
CA LYS A 224 -10.48 20.55 8.02
C LYS A 224 -11.95 20.16 8.18
N LYS A 225 -12.61 19.83 7.06
CA LYS A 225 -14.02 19.45 7.03
C LYS A 225 -14.30 18.07 7.64
N TYR A 226 -13.34 17.13 7.57
CA TYR A 226 -13.54 15.71 7.93
C TYR A 226 -12.56 15.17 8.98
N SER A 227 -11.81 16.05 9.66
CA SER A 227 -10.96 15.70 10.79
C SER A 227 -11.77 15.17 11.98
N PRO A 228 -11.28 14.18 12.76
CA PRO A 228 -12.05 13.44 13.76
C PRO A 228 -12.70 14.24 14.91
N GLN A 229 -12.40 15.52 15.04
CA GLN A 229 -12.80 16.32 16.21
C GLN A 229 -14.23 16.89 16.20
N THR A 230 -15.06 16.63 15.17
CA THR A 230 -16.31 17.40 15.02
C THR A 230 -17.61 16.60 14.87
N PHE A 231 -17.68 15.30 15.20
CA PHE A 231 -18.87 14.55 14.79
C PHE A 231 -19.51 13.65 15.84
N GLU A 232 -20.63 14.09 16.38
CA GLU A 232 -21.62 13.24 17.04
C GLU A 232 -22.59 12.69 15.98
N GLY A 233 -22.69 11.37 15.85
CA GLY A 233 -23.80 10.69 15.19
C GLY A 233 -23.60 10.01 13.83
N GLN A 234 -22.43 10.10 13.17
CA GLN A 234 -22.11 9.28 11.99
C GLN A 234 -20.81 8.50 12.21
N THR A 235 -20.69 7.33 11.62
CA THR A 235 -19.43 6.57 11.73
C THR A 235 -18.32 7.31 10.97
N LYS A 236 -17.08 7.17 11.43
CA LYS A 236 -15.90 7.73 10.75
C LYS A 236 -15.78 7.24 9.30
N ASP A 237 -16.19 5.99 9.05
CA ASP A 237 -16.20 5.37 7.73
C ASP A 237 -17.15 6.07 6.76
N ASP A 238 -18.38 6.40 7.16
CA ASP A 238 -19.39 7.00 6.27
C ASP A 238 -18.93 8.35 5.72
N LYS A 239 -18.18 9.12 6.52
CA LYS A 239 -17.68 10.44 6.12
C LYS A 239 -16.42 10.41 5.28
N ALA A 240 -15.51 9.51 5.61
CA ALA A 240 -14.35 9.24 4.76
C ALA A 240 -14.81 8.80 3.36
N LEU A 241 -15.90 8.02 3.29
CA LEU A 241 -16.50 7.58 2.06
C LEU A 241 -17.08 8.72 1.21
N GLU A 242 -17.77 9.68 1.82
CA GLU A 242 -18.31 10.84 1.14
C GLU A 242 -17.20 11.69 0.49
N VAL A 243 -16.08 11.87 1.18
CA VAL A 243 -14.89 12.56 0.65
C VAL A 243 -14.27 11.82 -0.53
N ILE A 244 -14.10 10.51 -0.39
CA ILE A 244 -13.47 9.67 -1.44
C ILE A 244 -14.34 9.64 -2.70
N ASN A 245 -15.67 9.59 -2.55
CA ASN A 245 -16.62 9.51 -3.66
C ASN A 245 -17.01 10.87 -4.26
N SER A 246 -16.70 11.98 -3.63
CA SER A 246 -16.86 13.33 -4.22
C SER A 246 -15.81 13.53 -5.33
N SER A 247 -16.05 12.91 -6.44
CA SER A 247 -15.11 12.46 -7.47
C SER A 247 -14.26 13.54 -8.16
N GLU A 248 -14.74 14.77 -8.28
CA GLU A 248 -13.95 15.84 -8.93
C GLU A 248 -12.80 16.32 -8.06
N ALA A 249 -13.00 16.37 -6.75
CA ALA A 249 -11.97 16.80 -5.82
C ALA A 249 -10.82 15.78 -5.73
N THR A 250 -11.15 14.49 -5.71
CA THR A 250 -10.13 13.43 -5.62
C THR A 250 -9.44 13.21 -6.96
N LYS A 251 -10.15 13.38 -8.09
CA LYS A 251 -9.52 13.43 -9.43
C LYS A 251 -8.48 14.55 -9.54
N LYS A 252 -8.76 15.73 -9.00
CA LYS A 252 -7.82 16.86 -9.00
C LYS A 252 -6.56 16.59 -8.18
N ILE A 253 -6.66 15.83 -7.09
CA ILE A 253 -5.51 15.41 -6.29
C ILE A 253 -4.61 14.42 -7.06
N LEU A 254 -5.21 13.64 -7.97
CA LEU A 254 -4.50 12.60 -8.72
C LEU A 254 -4.06 13.05 -10.13
N ILE A 255 -4.61 14.15 -10.67
CA ILE A 255 -4.40 14.60 -12.05
C ILE A 255 -3.50 15.86 -12.15
N ASP A 256 -3.48 16.75 -11.16
CA ASP A 256 -2.57 17.89 -11.05
C ASP A 256 -1.24 17.48 -10.37
#